data_c46c65cbe3b91200877085054793efac
#
_entry.id   c46c65cbe3b91200877085054793efac
#
_cell.length_a   1.000
_cell.length_b   1.000
_cell.length_c   1.000
_cell.angle_alpha   90.00
_cell.angle_beta   90.00
_cell.angle_gamma   90.00
#
_symmetry.space_group_name_H-M   'P 1'
#
loop_
_entity.id
_entity.type
_entity.pdbx_description
1 polymer ?
#
loop_
_entity_poly.entity_id
_entity_poly.type
_entity_poly.pdbx_seq_one_letter_code
_entity_poly.pdbx_strand_id
1 'polypeptide(L)'
;MSEVAELAAFREEVRAWLEANCPAEMREPVRDESDMCWGGRNARFKNEAQKLWMERMAERGWTVPDWPTDYGGGGLSPAETKILKQEMARIGARNPLMSFGISMLGPALLKYGSEAQKKRFLPEIARGEIRWCQGYSEPGAGSDLASLQTRCEDKGDHWLVNGQKVWTSYADKADWIFCLVRTDPKAPKHKGISFLLFDMASPGVSTKPILLISGSSPFCETFFDDVKVPKDQVVGEVDKGWDVAKYLLGHEREMISGMGLGGQTGSLGEAFADLLADDPILRADMARFDVDAMAYRAMSERFIDELKAGMAHPAQPSMMKYAGTELNKARHELVMAAGGSNALEWESDRSKKGKA
;
A
#
# COMPACT_ATOMS: atom_id res chain seq x y z
N MET A 1 -17.67 32.20 -7.24
CA MET A 1 -16.33 32.53 -6.64
C MET A 1 -15.26 32.02 -7.61
N SER A 2 -14.03 32.52 -7.58
CA SER A 2 -12.98 31.94 -8.41
C SER A 2 -12.55 30.58 -7.80
N GLU A 3 -12.11 29.63 -8.62
CA GLU A 3 -11.59 28.32 -8.18
C GLU A 3 -10.52 28.47 -7.07
N VAL A 4 -9.68 29.48 -7.16
CA VAL A 4 -8.67 29.80 -6.14
C VAL A 4 -9.30 30.17 -4.80
N ALA A 5 -10.41 30.92 -4.80
CA ALA A 5 -11.10 31.29 -3.58
C ALA A 5 -11.83 30.10 -2.94
N GLU A 6 -12.38 29.19 -3.75
CA GLU A 6 -13.03 27.96 -3.30
C GLU A 6 -12.02 27.02 -2.66
N LEU A 7 -10.86 26.80 -3.28
CA LEU A 7 -9.78 25.97 -2.71
C LEU A 7 -9.20 26.59 -1.44
N ALA A 8 -9.12 27.92 -1.33
CA ALA A 8 -8.68 28.59 -0.11
C ALA A 8 -9.70 28.38 1.04
N ALA A 9 -10.99 28.52 0.75
CA ALA A 9 -12.06 28.27 1.74
C ALA A 9 -12.06 26.79 2.19
N PHE A 10 -11.92 25.86 1.25
CA PHE A 10 -11.79 24.44 1.55
C PHE A 10 -10.59 24.15 2.46
N ARG A 11 -9.43 24.78 2.20
CA ARG A 11 -8.24 24.63 3.06
C ARG A 11 -8.52 25.04 4.51
N GLU A 12 -9.19 26.17 4.72
CA GLU A 12 -9.53 26.65 6.08
C GLU A 12 -10.53 25.69 6.76
N GLU A 13 -11.53 25.18 6.03
CA GLU A 13 -12.46 24.18 6.54
C GLU A 13 -11.71 22.92 6.99
N VAL A 14 -10.87 22.34 6.11
CA VAL A 14 -10.09 21.14 6.41
C VAL A 14 -9.18 21.37 7.61
N ARG A 15 -8.49 22.50 7.66
CA ARG A 15 -7.60 22.86 8.78
C ARG A 15 -8.36 22.89 10.11
N ALA A 16 -9.46 23.63 10.18
CA ALA A 16 -10.27 23.74 11.38
C ALA A 16 -10.81 22.38 11.81
N TRP A 17 -11.28 21.57 10.86
CA TRP A 17 -11.81 20.25 11.15
C TRP A 17 -10.72 19.30 11.69
N LEU A 18 -9.55 19.26 11.04
CA LEU A 18 -8.43 18.41 11.47
C LEU A 18 -7.93 18.79 12.86
N GLU A 19 -7.82 20.08 13.15
CA GLU A 19 -7.40 20.58 14.47
C GLU A 19 -8.39 20.18 15.57
N ALA A 20 -9.69 20.22 15.29
CA ALA A 20 -10.74 19.86 16.23
C ALA A 20 -10.93 18.35 16.41
N ASN A 21 -10.64 17.55 15.37
CA ASN A 21 -11.03 16.13 15.34
C ASN A 21 -9.89 15.13 15.37
N CYS A 22 -8.64 15.51 15.02
CA CYS A 22 -7.51 14.60 15.09
C CYS A 22 -7.01 14.50 16.54
N PRO A 23 -7.07 13.32 17.18
CA PRO A 23 -6.55 13.13 18.53
C PRO A 23 -5.03 13.42 18.61
N ALA A 24 -4.57 13.88 19.76
CA ALA A 24 -3.15 14.22 19.95
C ALA A 24 -2.23 13.03 19.70
N GLU A 25 -2.61 11.83 20.13
CA GLU A 25 -1.88 10.58 19.95
C GLU A 25 -1.73 10.20 18.48
N MET A 26 -2.63 10.67 17.61
CA MET A 26 -2.60 10.44 16.17
C MET A 26 -1.77 11.47 15.40
N ARG A 27 -1.17 12.43 16.10
CA ARG A 27 -0.23 13.42 15.54
C ARG A 27 1.24 13.07 15.84
N GLU A 28 1.46 11.95 16.51
CA GLU A 28 2.81 11.44 16.77
C GLU A 28 3.33 10.59 15.59
N PRO A 29 4.66 10.55 15.36
CA PRO A 29 5.24 9.67 14.33
C PRO A 29 4.89 8.19 14.56
N VAL A 30 4.79 7.44 13.46
CA VAL A 30 4.66 5.97 13.49
C VAL A 30 5.98 5.39 14.01
N ARG A 31 5.93 4.57 15.07
CA ARG A 31 7.09 3.94 15.71
C ARG A 31 7.18 2.45 15.38
N ASP A 32 6.04 1.79 15.28
CA ASP A 32 5.93 0.36 15.00
C ASP A 32 4.62 0.02 14.26
N GLU A 33 4.44 -1.26 13.91
CA GLU A 33 3.27 -1.74 13.19
C GLU A 33 1.96 -1.50 13.95
N SER A 34 1.97 -1.47 15.29
CA SER A 34 0.76 -1.23 16.09
C SER A 34 0.23 0.20 15.96
N ASP A 35 1.06 1.12 15.49
CA ASP A 35 0.67 2.50 15.20
C ASP A 35 -0.11 2.64 13.88
N MET A 36 -0.13 1.59 13.05
CA MET A 36 -0.87 1.55 11.79
C MET A 36 -2.25 0.89 11.98
N CYS A 37 -3.30 1.60 11.58
CA CYS A 37 -4.66 1.06 11.59
C CYS A 37 -4.94 0.29 10.29
N TRP A 38 -5.22 -1.02 10.37
CA TRP A 38 -5.50 -1.88 9.22
C TRP A 38 -6.98 -2.19 9.01
N GLY A 39 -7.82 -1.98 10.01
CA GLY A 39 -9.24 -2.35 9.96
C GLY A 39 -9.47 -3.87 9.88
N GLY A 40 -10.63 -4.25 9.34
CA GLY A 40 -11.06 -5.64 9.16
C GLY A 40 -12.06 -6.13 10.20
N ARG A 41 -12.67 -7.32 9.96
CA ARG A 41 -13.63 -7.98 10.87
C ARG A 41 -13.08 -8.16 12.29
N ASN A 42 -11.77 -8.43 12.38
CA ASN A 42 -11.06 -8.67 13.62
C ASN A 42 -10.09 -7.53 13.93
N ALA A 43 -10.46 -6.30 13.57
CA ALA A 43 -9.64 -5.12 13.79
C ALA A 43 -9.16 -5.01 15.24
N ARG A 44 -7.87 -4.77 15.42
CA ARG A 44 -7.27 -4.48 16.72
C ARG A 44 -6.69 -3.08 16.67
N PHE A 45 -7.21 -2.23 17.53
CA PHE A 45 -6.73 -0.86 17.68
C PHE A 45 -5.72 -0.79 18.83
N LYS A 46 -4.68 -0.01 18.66
CA LYS A 46 -3.69 0.24 19.70
C LYS A 46 -4.32 0.94 20.91
N ASN A 47 -5.22 1.86 20.63
CA ASN A 47 -5.97 2.66 21.64
C ASN A 47 -7.26 3.22 21.01
N GLU A 48 -8.09 3.84 21.85
CA GLU A 48 -9.35 4.47 21.42
C GLU A 48 -9.11 5.65 20.45
N ALA A 49 -8.00 6.36 20.57
CA ALA A 49 -7.68 7.47 19.69
C ALA A 49 -7.46 7.00 18.23
N GLN A 50 -6.81 5.86 18.05
CA GLN A 50 -6.63 5.26 16.71
C GLN A 50 -7.97 4.87 16.07
N LYS A 51 -8.85 4.23 16.84
CA LYS A 51 -10.19 3.86 16.39
C LYS A 51 -11.01 5.10 16.02
N LEU A 52 -11.08 6.06 16.95
CA LEU A 52 -11.83 7.30 16.78
C LEU A 52 -11.37 8.11 15.57
N TRP A 53 -10.04 8.14 15.32
CA TRP A 53 -9.48 8.83 14.17
C TRP A 53 -9.91 8.18 12.86
N MET A 54 -9.84 6.85 12.77
CA MET A 54 -10.30 6.11 11.61
C MET A 54 -11.79 6.34 11.34
N GLU A 55 -12.62 6.24 12.36
CA GLU A 55 -14.08 6.43 12.25
C GLU A 55 -14.44 7.84 11.78
N ARG A 56 -13.86 8.88 12.38
CA ARG A 56 -14.09 10.29 11.98
C ARG A 56 -13.68 10.57 10.54
N MET A 57 -12.55 10.02 10.11
CA MET A 57 -12.09 10.18 8.72
C MET A 57 -12.98 9.40 7.76
N ALA A 58 -13.45 8.21 8.15
CA ALA A 58 -14.37 7.41 7.35
C ALA A 58 -15.75 8.08 7.20
N GLU A 59 -16.28 8.69 8.25
CA GLU A 59 -17.54 9.47 8.22
C GLU A 59 -17.49 10.63 7.19
N ARG A 60 -16.33 11.24 7.01
CA ARG A 60 -16.09 12.29 6.00
C ARG A 60 -15.75 11.73 4.61
N GLY A 61 -15.63 10.40 4.46
CA GLY A 61 -15.09 9.76 3.26
C GLY A 61 -13.61 10.04 3.01
N TRP A 62 -12.88 10.54 4.01
CA TRP A 62 -11.49 10.99 3.89
C TRP A 62 -10.46 9.88 4.09
N THR A 63 -10.87 8.67 4.37
CA THR A 63 -10.04 7.46 4.21
C THR A 63 -9.75 7.17 2.73
N VAL A 64 -10.67 7.55 1.85
CA VAL A 64 -10.63 7.44 0.38
C VAL A 64 -11.17 8.73 -0.26
N PRO A 65 -10.46 9.85 -0.11
CA PRO A 65 -10.99 11.19 -0.35
C PRO A 65 -11.43 11.43 -1.81
N ASP A 66 -10.78 10.81 -2.76
CA ASP A 66 -11.01 10.94 -4.21
C ASP A 66 -12.01 9.91 -4.79
N TRP A 67 -12.48 8.95 -3.97
CA TRP A 67 -13.51 8.02 -4.46
C TRP A 67 -14.89 8.69 -4.52
N PRO A 68 -15.77 8.21 -5.43
CA PRO A 68 -17.15 8.69 -5.47
C PRO A 68 -17.87 8.51 -4.13
N THR A 69 -18.70 9.48 -3.79
CA THR A 69 -19.50 9.48 -2.54
C THR A 69 -20.45 8.29 -2.44
N ASP A 70 -21.00 7.83 -3.57
CA ASP A 70 -21.86 6.65 -3.66
C ASP A 70 -21.19 5.37 -3.15
N TYR A 71 -19.87 5.35 -3.09
CA TYR A 71 -19.07 4.22 -2.62
C TYR A 71 -18.29 4.53 -1.32
N GLY A 72 -18.72 5.54 -0.58
CA GLY A 72 -18.14 5.88 0.72
C GLY A 72 -16.92 6.79 0.66
N GLY A 73 -16.62 7.36 -0.52
CA GLY A 73 -15.54 8.33 -0.69
C GLY A 73 -15.93 9.76 -0.37
N GLY A 74 -14.93 10.63 -0.31
CA GLY A 74 -15.11 12.06 -0.08
C GLY A 74 -15.59 12.83 -1.32
N GLY A 75 -15.47 12.24 -2.52
CA GLY A 75 -15.78 12.90 -3.78
C GLY A 75 -14.89 14.10 -4.08
N LEU A 76 -13.72 14.20 -3.42
CA LEU A 76 -12.83 15.34 -3.54
C LEU A 76 -12.11 15.34 -4.90
N SER A 77 -11.97 16.52 -5.47
CA SER A 77 -11.12 16.74 -6.64
C SER A 77 -9.64 16.46 -6.30
N PRO A 78 -8.77 16.27 -7.30
CA PRO A 78 -7.33 16.12 -7.07
C PRO A 78 -6.70 17.30 -6.29
N ALA A 79 -7.19 18.54 -6.52
CA ALA A 79 -6.71 19.73 -5.82
C ALA A 79 -7.12 19.70 -4.34
N GLU A 80 -8.37 19.36 -4.03
CA GLU A 80 -8.86 19.24 -2.67
C GLU A 80 -8.19 18.07 -1.93
N THR A 81 -8.03 16.91 -2.57
CA THR A 81 -7.28 15.77 -2.02
C THR A 81 -5.85 16.16 -1.66
N LYS A 82 -5.19 16.95 -2.50
CA LYS A 82 -3.85 17.47 -2.21
C LYS A 82 -3.86 18.40 -0.98
N ILE A 83 -4.85 19.27 -0.87
CA ILE A 83 -5.02 20.16 0.30
C ILE A 83 -5.20 19.35 1.56
N LEU A 84 -6.10 18.36 1.57
CA LEU A 84 -6.31 17.46 2.72
C LEU A 84 -5.00 16.81 3.17
N LYS A 85 -4.24 16.22 2.25
CA LYS A 85 -2.93 15.60 2.53
C LYS A 85 -1.92 16.60 3.10
N GLN A 86 -1.89 17.83 2.59
CA GLN A 86 -1.00 18.88 3.07
C GLN A 86 -1.35 19.31 4.50
N GLU A 87 -2.64 19.50 4.81
CA GLU A 87 -3.08 19.89 6.15
C GLU A 87 -2.92 18.75 7.17
N MET A 88 -3.12 17.48 6.76
CA MET A 88 -2.77 16.33 7.59
C MET A 88 -1.27 16.30 7.91
N ALA A 89 -0.41 16.50 6.91
CA ALA A 89 1.04 16.55 7.11
C ALA A 89 1.46 17.72 8.02
N ARG A 90 0.82 18.90 7.88
CA ARG A 90 1.09 20.09 8.71
C ARG A 90 0.93 19.81 10.20
N ILE A 91 -0.08 19.04 10.59
CA ILE A 91 -0.32 18.70 11.99
C ILE A 91 0.31 17.37 12.42
N GLY A 92 1.06 16.70 11.52
CA GLY A 92 1.64 15.39 11.76
C GLY A 92 0.61 14.25 11.88
N ALA A 93 -0.60 14.42 11.32
CA ALA A 93 -1.65 13.41 11.43
C ALA A 93 -1.25 12.12 10.70
N ARG A 94 -1.36 11.00 11.40
CA ARG A 94 -1.14 9.67 10.83
C ARG A 94 -2.22 9.33 9.80
N ASN A 95 -1.86 8.47 8.85
CA ASN A 95 -2.84 7.85 7.95
C ASN A 95 -3.93 7.15 8.78
N PRO A 96 -5.22 7.48 8.58
CA PRO A 96 -6.30 6.91 9.38
C PRO A 96 -6.52 5.42 9.14
N LEU A 97 -6.22 4.92 7.94
CA LEU A 97 -6.49 3.54 7.55
C LEU A 97 -5.49 3.05 6.50
N MET A 98 -4.72 2.03 6.85
CA MET A 98 -3.88 1.28 5.92
C MET A 98 -4.69 0.13 5.35
N SER A 99 -4.76 0.01 4.02
CA SER A 99 -5.54 -1.06 3.40
C SER A 99 -5.11 -1.33 1.96
N PHE A 100 -4.85 -2.58 1.64
CA PHE A 100 -4.69 -3.02 0.24
C PHE A 100 -6.01 -2.90 -0.54
N GLY A 101 -7.13 -2.90 0.18
CA GLY A 101 -8.42 -2.54 -0.39
C GLY A 101 -8.44 -1.12 -0.94
N ILE A 102 -7.84 -0.16 -0.23
CA ILE A 102 -7.77 1.25 -0.65
C ILE A 102 -6.73 1.44 -1.74
N SER A 103 -5.49 0.99 -1.50
CA SER A 103 -4.35 1.32 -2.36
C SER A 103 -4.27 0.51 -3.66
N MET A 104 -4.88 -0.67 -3.71
CA MET A 104 -4.77 -1.61 -4.83
C MET A 104 -6.12 -2.05 -5.40
N LEU A 105 -6.95 -2.73 -4.59
CA LEU A 105 -8.20 -3.35 -5.07
C LEU A 105 -9.25 -2.30 -5.44
N GLY A 106 -9.44 -1.27 -4.64
CA GLY A 106 -10.48 -0.26 -4.84
C GLY A 106 -10.42 0.43 -6.20
N PRO A 107 -9.27 0.95 -6.63
CA PRO A 107 -9.10 1.46 -8.00
C PRO A 107 -9.47 0.43 -9.09
N ALA A 108 -9.11 -0.85 -8.89
CA ALA A 108 -9.46 -1.92 -9.81
C ALA A 108 -10.97 -2.21 -9.81
N LEU A 109 -11.63 -2.20 -8.65
CA LEU A 109 -13.08 -2.35 -8.54
C LEU A 109 -13.83 -1.18 -9.17
N LEU A 110 -13.39 0.05 -8.93
CA LEU A 110 -13.98 1.25 -9.55
C LEU A 110 -13.97 1.15 -11.08
N LYS A 111 -12.92 0.57 -11.65
CA LYS A 111 -12.74 0.46 -13.10
C LYS A 111 -13.38 -0.78 -13.69
N TYR A 112 -13.24 -1.94 -13.08
CA TYR A 112 -13.59 -3.24 -13.66
C TYR A 112 -14.69 -3.98 -12.90
N GLY A 113 -14.99 -3.59 -11.67
CA GLY A 113 -16.01 -4.24 -10.85
C GLY A 113 -17.42 -4.03 -11.39
N SER A 114 -18.29 -5.02 -11.19
CA SER A 114 -19.73 -4.84 -11.41
C SER A 114 -20.32 -3.86 -10.38
N GLU A 115 -21.45 -3.27 -10.70
CA GLU A 115 -22.14 -2.37 -9.75
C GLU A 115 -22.48 -3.05 -8.42
N ALA A 116 -22.82 -4.33 -8.46
CA ALA A 116 -23.05 -5.12 -7.26
C ALA A 116 -21.79 -5.26 -6.40
N GLN A 117 -20.63 -5.54 -7.03
CA GLN A 117 -19.33 -5.61 -6.34
C GLN A 117 -18.90 -4.25 -5.77
N LYS A 118 -19.05 -3.17 -6.54
CA LYS A 118 -18.73 -1.82 -6.08
C LYS A 118 -19.55 -1.43 -4.85
N LYS A 119 -20.88 -1.59 -4.93
CA LYS A 119 -21.80 -1.27 -3.82
C LYS A 119 -21.58 -2.14 -2.58
N ARG A 120 -21.14 -3.37 -2.75
CA ARG A 120 -20.83 -4.26 -1.64
C ARG A 120 -19.50 -3.92 -0.99
N PHE A 121 -18.41 -3.87 -1.75
CA PHE A 121 -17.07 -3.87 -1.20
C PHE A 121 -16.50 -2.48 -0.95
N LEU A 122 -16.74 -1.50 -1.83
CA LEU A 122 -16.10 -0.19 -1.71
C LEU A 122 -16.48 0.55 -0.41
N PRO A 123 -17.75 0.61 0.01
CA PRO A 123 -18.10 1.23 1.28
C PRO A 123 -17.48 0.52 2.50
N GLU A 124 -17.43 -0.82 2.50
CA GLU A 124 -16.80 -1.58 3.59
C GLU A 124 -15.29 -1.34 3.64
N ILE A 125 -14.63 -1.20 2.48
CA ILE A 125 -13.20 -0.83 2.39
C ILE A 125 -12.98 0.59 2.94
N ALA A 126 -13.82 1.54 2.52
CA ALA A 126 -13.71 2.95 2.95
C ALA A 126 -13.87 3.12 4.47
N ARG A 127 -14.76 2.34 5.10
CA ARG A 127 -14.97 2.35 6.55
C ARG A 127 -14.01 1.49 7.35
N GLY A 128 -13.09 0.77 6.67
CA GLY A 128 -12.15 -0.13 7.35
C GLY A 128 -12.80 -1.37 7.97
N GLU A 129 -13.97 -1.79 7.48
CA GLU A 129 -14.72 -2.95 7.97
C GLU A 129 -14.19 -4.28 7.40
N ILE A 130 -13.47 -4.22 6.29
CA ILE A 130 -12.94 -5.37 5.57
C ILE A 130 -11.46 -5.20 5.26
N ARG A 131 -10.64 -6.19 5.63
CA ARG A 131 -9.21 -6.22 5.35
C ARG A 131 -8.91 -7.19 4.20
N TRP A 132 -8.15 -6.73 3.23
CA TRP A 132 -7.80 -7.47 2.02
C TRP A 132 -6.34 -7.92 2.01
N CYS A 133 -6.09 -9.08 1.39
CA CYS A 133 -4.75 -9.50 0.99
C CYS A 133 -4.69 -9.83 -0.51
N GLN A 134 -3.46 -9.90 -1.04
CA GLN A 134 -3.18 -10.11 -2.46
C GLN A 134 -2.66 -11.53 -2.71
N GLY A 135 -3.37 -12.33 -3.48
CA GLY A 135 -2.98 -13.69 -3.88
C GLY A 135 -2.46 -13.74 -5.32
N TYR A 136 -1.21 -13.30 -5.54
CA TYR A 136 -0.62 -13.26 -6.88
C TYR A 136 0.46 -14.32 -7.05
N SER A 137 1.61 -14.12 -6.44
CA SER A 137 2.79 -14.98 -6.59
C SER A 137 2.53 -16.42 -6.13
N GLU A 138 3.17 -17.36 -6.82
CA GLU A 138 3.20 -18.78 -6.46
C GLU A 138 4.66 -19.22 -6.33
N PRO A 139 4.95 -20.37 -5.69
CA PRO A 139 6.33 -20.87 -5.61
C PRO A 139 7.02 -20.97 -6.97
N GLY A 140 6.28 -21.29 -8.04
CA GLY A 140 6.78 -21.38 -9.42
C GLY A 140 6.48 -20.16 -10.30
N ALA A 141 5.81 -19.12 -9.79
CA ALA A 141 5.36 -17.96 -10.58
C ALA A 141 5.50 -16.66 -9.77
N GLY A 142 6.69 -16.10 -9.80
CA GLY A 142 7.03 -14.80 -9.21
C GLY A 142 7.27 -13.75 -10.29
N SER A 143 8.53 -13.60 -10.75
CA SER A 143 8.88 -12.68 -11.84
C SER A 143 8.10 -12.99 -13.12
N ASP A 144 7.90 -14.26 -13.41
CA ASP A 144 7.02 -14.73 -14.46
C ASP A 144 5.62 -15.05 -13.90
N LEU A 145 4.94 -14.02 -13.40
CA LEU A 145 3.64 -14.15 -12.77
C LEU A 145 2.58 -14.81 -13.67
N ALA A 146 2.65 -14.57 -14.98
CA ALA A 146 1.69 -15.14 -15.94
C ALA A 146 1.77 -16.67 -16.05
N SER A 147 2.80 -17.32 -15.47
CA SER A 147 2.90 -18.78 -15.40
C SER A 147 2.17 -19.40 -14.19
N LEU A 148 1.38 -18.60 -13.45
CA LEU A 148 0.59 -19.08 -12.31
C LEU A 148 -0.28 -20.30 -12.66
N GLN A 149 -0.43 -21.21 -11.68
CA GLN A 149 -1.08 -22.50 -11.83
C GLN A 149 -2.26 -22.73 -10.87
N THR A 150 -2.52 -21.81 -9.93
CA THR A 150 -3.71 -21.93 -9.05
C THR A 150 -4.94 -22.11 -9.91
N ARG A 151 -5.51 -23.32 -9.89
CA ARG A 151 -6.58 -23.77 -10.75
C ARG A 151 -7.92 -23.23 -10.27
N CYS A 152 -8.78 -22.82 -11.22
CA CYS A 152 -10.13 -22.38 -10.95
C CYS A 152 -11.07 -23.03 -11.98
N GLU A 153 -11.84 -24.03 -11.53
CA GLU A 153 -12.72 -24.80 -12.37
C GLU A 153 -14.15 -24.29 -12.29
N ASP A 154 -14.81 -24.20 -13.44
CA ASP A 154 -16.24 -23.92 -13.51
C ASP A 154 -17.05 -25.17 -13.15
N LYS A 155 -17.81 -25.13 -12.05
CA LYS A 155 -18.71 -26.20 -11.61
C LYS A 155 -20.19 -25.89 -11.87
N GLY A 156 -20.47 -24.86 -12.70
CA GLY A 156 -21.81 -24.42 -13.06
C GLY A 156 -22.32 -23.35 -12.10
N ASP A 157 -22.61 -23.70 -10.88
CA ASP A 157 -23.15 -22.81 -9.83
C ASP A 157 -22.05 -22.08 -9.03
N HIS A 158 -20.82 -22.58 -9.04
CA HIS A 158 -19.66 -21.98 -8.34
C HIS A 158 -18.35 -22.19 -9.10
N TRP A 159 -17.32 -21.47 -8.66
CA TRP A 159 -15.93 -21.73 -9.01
C TRP A 159 -15.29 -22.62 -7.94
N LEU A 160 -14.49 -23.60 -8.36
CA LEU A 160 -13.71 -24.46 -7.45
C LEU A 160 -12.22 -24.10 -7.58
N VAL A 161 -11.64 -23.60 -6.50
CA VAL A 161 -10.26 -23.09 -6.49
C VAL A 161 -9.35 -24.05 -5.75
N ASN A 162 -8.23 -24.44 -6.41
CA ASN A 162 -7.20 -25.30 -5.87
C ASN A 162 -5.82 -24.75 -6.21
N GLY A 163 -4.93 -24.67 -5.24
CA GLY A 163 -3.56 -24.20 -5.45
C GLY A 163 -2.92 -23.58 -4.24
N GLN A 164 -1.85 -22.83 -4.50
CA GLN A 164 -1.05 -22.20 -3.45
C GLN A 164 -0.58 -20.83 -3.92
N LYS A 165 -0.60 -19.86 -3.00
CA LYS A 165 0.05 -18.56 -3.14
C LYS A 165 1.17 -18.41 -2.11
N VAL A 166 2.16 -17.57 -2.43
CA VAL A 166 3.28 -17.27 -1.55
C VAL A 166 3.52 -15.77 -1.49
N TRP A 167 4.16 -15.30 -0.44
CA TRP A 167 4.39 -13.88 -0.18
C TRP A 167 3.10 -13.06 -0.04
N THR A 168 2.02 -13.71 0.37
CA THR A 168 0.73 -13.08 0.60
C THR A 168 0.80 -12.24 1.87
N SER A 169 0.92 -10.92 1.73
CA SER A 169 1.07 -10.00 2.87
C SER A 169 -0.14 -10.06 3.78
N TYR A 170 0.10 -10.37 5.06
CA TYR A 170 -0.91 -10.40 6.13
C TYR A 170 -2.14 -11.28 5.84
N ALA A 171 -1.98 -12.37 5.09
CA ALA A 171 -3.08 -13.28 4.77
C ALA A 171 -3.72 -13.90 6.03
N ASP A 172 -2.93 -14.12 7.07
CA ASP A 172 -3.36 -14.62 8.39
C ASP A 172 -4.24 -13.62 9.17
N LYS A 173 -4.28 -12.38 8.73
CA LYS A 173 -5.03 -11.27 9.34
C LYS A 173 -6.09 -10.69 8.41
N ALA A 174 -6.15 -11.16 7.16
CA ALA A 174 -7.06 -10.66 6.14
C ALA A 174 -8.44 -11.34 6.22
N ASP A 175 -9.48 -10.60 5.86
CA ASP A 175 -10.84 -11.11 5.76
C ASP A 175 -11.14 -11.66 4.36
N TRP A 176 -10.58 -11.02 3.34
CA TRP A 176 -10.78 -11.34 1.93
C TRP A 176 -9.48 -11.31 1.16
N ILE A 177 -9.45 -12.07 0.09
CA ILE A 177 -8.35 -12.09 -0.87
C ILE A 177 -8.81 -11.69 -2.26
N PHE A 178 -8.00 -10.89 -2.96
CA PHE A 178 -8.09 -10.74 -4.40
C PHE A 178 -6.98 -11.57 -5.04
N CYS A 179 -7.39 -12.53 -5.87
CA CYS A 179 -6.54 -13.62 -6.30
C CYS A 179 -6.52 -13.78 -7.83
N LEU A 180 -5.33 -13.97 -8.39
CA LEU A 180 -5.19 -14.41 -9.77
C LEU A 180 -5.27 -15.93 -9.83
N VAL A 181 -6.15 -16.44 -10.68
CA VAL A 181 -6.38 -17.88 -10.84
C VAL A 181 -6.38 -18.28 -12.31
N ARG A 182 -6.05 -19.54 -12.60
CA ARG A 182 -6.05 -20.12 -13.95
C ARG A 182 -7.41 -20.74 -14.23
N THR A 183 -8.23 -20.08 -15.04
CA THR A 183 -9.54 -20.54 -15.47
C THR A 183 -9.49 -21.34 -16.77
N ASP A 184 -8.59 -21.01 -17.71
CA ASP A 184 -8.30 -21.82 -18.89
C ASP A 184 -6.82 -22.22 -18.95
N PRO A 185 -6.46 -23.47 -18.60
CA PRO A 185 -5.09 -23.95 -18.66
C PRO A 185 -4.55 -24.19 -20.08
N LYS A 186 -5.43 -24.19 -21.09
CA LYS A 186 -5.04 -24.40 -22.51
C LYS A 186 -4.81 -23.09 -23.25
N ALA A 187 -5.24 -21.97 -22.68
CA ALA A 187 -5.06 -20.66 -23.28
C ALA A 187 -3.58 -20.21 -23.27
N PRO A 188 -3.18 -19.32 -24.18
CA PRO A 188 -1.87 -18.67 -24.11
C PRO A 188 -1.64 -18.01 -22.75
N LYS A 189 -0.38 -17.96 -22.30
CA LYS A 189 0.09 -17.64 -20.96
C LYS A 189 -0.63 -16.48 -20.23
N HIS A 190 -0.86 -15.34 -20.91
CA HIS A 190 -1.53 -14.17 -20.36
C HIS A 190 -3.06 -14.20 -20.51
N LYS A 191 -3.57 -15.18 -21.23
CA LYS A 191 -4.99 -15.46 -21.39
C LYS A 191 -5.38 -16.63 -20.50
N GLY A 192 -6.66 -16.80 -20.20
CA GLY A 192 -7.09 -17.86 -19.29
C GLY A 192 -6.73 -17.62 -17.84
N ILE A 193 -6.44 -16.37 -17.45
CA ILE A 193 -6.29 -15.91 -16.08
C ILE A 193 -7.51 -15.07 -15.73
N SER A 194 -8.13 -15.35 -14.59
CA SER A 194 -9.22 -14.55 -14.03
C SER A 194 -8.82 -13.90 -12.73
N PHE A 195 -9.48 -12.80 -12.40
CA PHE A 195 -9.29 -12.07 -11.15
C PHE A 195 -10.49 -12.36 -10.24
N LEU A 196 -10.25 -13.03 -9.12
CA LEU A 196 -11.30 -13.59 -8.27
C LEU A 196 -11.23 -13.01 -6.86
N LEU A 197 -12.39 -12.73 -6.27
CA LEU A 197 -12.53 -12.30 -4.88
C LEU A 197 -13.13 -13.42 -4.06
N PHE A 198 -12.57 -13.72 -2.88
CA PHE A 198 -13.21 -14.65 -1.96
C PHE A 198 -12.79 -14.46 -0.52
N ASP A 199 -13.64 -14.95 0.38
CA ASP A 199 -13.48 -14.83 1.82
C ASP A 199 -12.37 -15.77 2.31
N MET A 200 -11.45 -15.25 3.12
CA MET A 200 -10.36 -16.03 3.73
C MET A 200 -10.87 -17.01 4.79
N ALA A 201 -12.09 -16.85 5.29
CA ALA A 201 -12.75 -17.81 6.18
C ALA A 201 -13.46 -18.94 5.44
N SER A 202 -13.42 -18.98 4.09
CA SER A 202 -14.03 -20.06 3.31
C SER A 202 -13.40 -21.41 3.67
N PRO A 203 -14.20 -22.49 3.75
CA PRO A 203 -13.65 -23.84 3.93
C PRO A 203 -12.61 -24.15 2.84
N GLY A 204 -11.48 -24.76 3.25
CA GLY A 204 -10.38 -25.10 2.36
C GLY A 204 -9.32 -23.99 2.22
N VAL A 205 -9.53 -22.79 2.76
CA VAL A 205 -8.49 -21.76 2.84
C VAL A 205 -7.66 -21.94 4.11
N SER A 206 -6.34 -21.97 3.98
CA SER A 206 -5.43 -21.95 5.11
C SER A 206 -4.20 -21.11 4.84
N THR A 207 -3.59 -20.59 5.91
CA THR A 207 -2.40 -19.73 5.82
C THR A 207 -1.30 -20.24 6.73
N LYS A 208 -0.04 -20.03 6.30
CA LYS A 208 1.14 -20.34 7.10
C LYS A 208 2.08 -19.13 7.05
N PRO A 209 2.27 -18.43 8.18
CA PRO A 209 3.19 -17.29 8.26
C PRO A 209 4.63 -17.69 7.92
N ILE A 210 5.33 -16.83 7.18
CA ILE A 210 6.74 -16.98 6.82
C ILE A 210 7.57 -16.13 7.78
N LEU A 211 8.38 -16.78 8.63
CA LEU A 211 9.27 -16.08 9.55
C LEU A 211 10.46 -15.50 8.77
N LEU A 212 10.59 -14.18 8.80
CA LEU A 212 11.71 -13.47 8.20
C LEU A 212 12.92 -13.42 9.16
N ILE A 213 14.09 -13.06 8.61
CA ILE A 213 15.33 -12.86 9.39
C ILE A 213 15.17 -11.76 10.46
N SER A 214 14.24 -10.82 10.26
CA SER A 214 13.88 -9.78 11.23
C SER A 214 13.11 -10.29 12.45
N GLY A 215 12.71 -11.57 12.48
CA GLY A 215 11.83 -12.11 13.51
C GLY A 215 10.35 -11.80 13.31
N SER A 216 9.97 -11.04 12.28
CA SER A 216 8.58 -10.76 11.94
C SER A 216 8.04 -11.71 10.86
N SER A 217 6.72 -11.82 10.75
CA SER A 217 6.04 -12.68 9.75
C SER A 217 4.94 -11.90 9.02
N PRO A 218 5.29 -10.86 8.23
CA PRO A 218 4.29 -10.06 7.50
C PRO A 218 3.76 -10.78 6.26
N PHE A 219 4.38 -11.88 5.83
CA PHE A 219 4.01 -12.65 4.65
C PHE A 219 3.58 -14.06 5.02
N CYS A 220 2.68 -14.64 4.21
CA CYS A 220 2.22 -16.01 4.36
C CYS A 220 2.36 -16.81 3.05
N GLU A 221 2.49 -18.12 3.20
CA GLU A 221 1.99 -19.08 2.23
C GLU A 221 0.48 -19.18 2.43
N THR A 222 -0.28 -19.27 1.35
CA THR A 222 -1.75 -19.38 1.39
C THR A 222 -2.18 -20.55 0.52
N PHE A 223 -2.94 -21.48 1.08
CA PHE A 223 -3.33 -22.71 0.42
C PHE A 223 -4.84 -22.74 0.18
N PHE A 224 -5.22 -23.29 -0.95
CA PHE A 224 -6.60 -23.46 -1.38
C PHE A 224 -6.83 -24.95 -1.70
N ASP A 225 -7.74 -25.57 -0.98
CA ASP A 225 -8.13 -26.96 -1.13
C ASP A 225 -9.65 -27.05 -1.29
N ASP A 226 -10.10 -27.27 -2.52
CA ASP A 226 -11.50 -27.30 -2.94
C ASP A 226 -12.34 -26.09 -2.45
N VAL A 227 -11.77 -24.90 -2.51
CA VAL A 227 -12.45 -23.66 -2.10
C VAL A 227 -13.57 -23.33 -3.10
N LYS A 228 -14.80 -23.28 -2.59
CA LYS A 228 -15.98 -22.89 -3.39
C LYS A 228 -16.17 -21.40 -3.36
N VAL A 229 -16.21 -20.77 -4.54
CA VAL A 229 -16.36 -19.32 -4.70
C VAL A 229 -17.58 -19.02 -5.58
N PRO A 230 -18.48 -18.12 -5.16
CA PRO A 230 -19.64 -17.74 -5.98
C PRO A 230 -19.25 -17.20 -7.35
N LYS A 231 -20.10 -17.40 -8.34
CA LYS A 231 -19.83 -17.03 -9.74
C LYS A 231 -19.68 -15.53 -9.96
N ASP A 232 -20.36 -14.72 -9.17
CA ASP A 232 -20.37 -13.26 -9.23
C ASP A 232 -19.11 -12.59 -8.63
N GLN A 233 -18.16 -13.40 -8.15
CA GLN A 233 -16.93 -12.89 -7.53
C GLN A 233 -15.76 -12.70 -8.52
N VAL A 234 -15.97 -12.92 -9.81
CA VAL A 234 -14.99 -12.54 -10.85
C VAL A 234 -15.06 -11.03 -11.08
N VAL A 235 -13.91 -10.36 -11.01
CA VAL A 235 -13.80 -8.93 -11.35
C VAL A 235 -13.45 -8.80 -12.83
N GLY A 236 -14.27 -8.03 -13.55
CA GLY A 236 -14.20 -7.95 -15.02
C GLY A 236 -14.75 -9.21 -15.68
N GLU A 237 -14.10 -9.65 -16.74
CA GLU A 237 -14.51 -10.83 -17.51
C GLU A 237 -13.65 -12.04 -17.17
N VAL A 238 -14.24 -13.24 -17.24
CA VAL A 238 -13.50 -14.51 -17.15
C VAL A 238 -12.41 -14.55 -18.21
N ASP A 239 -11.24 -15.09 -17.88
CA ASP A 239 -10.03 -15.18 -18.72
C ASP A 239 -9.37 -13.85 -19.10
N LYS A 240 -9.86 -12.71 -18.57
CA LYS A 240 -9.28 -11.37 -18.77
C LYS A 240 -8.72 -10.73 -17.49
N GLY A 241 -8.53 -11.50 -16.44
CA GLY A 241 -8.01 -11.03 -15.16
C GLY A 241 -6.58 -10.46 -15.25
N TRP A 242 -5.83 -10.80 -16.31
CA TRP A 242 -4.51 -10.21 -16.53
C TRP A 242 -4.54 -8.70 -16.79
N ASP A 243 -5.58 -8.18 -17.42
CA ASP A 243 -5.75 -6.74 -17.64
C ASP A 243 -6.05 -6.01 -16.33
N VAL A 244 -6.88 -6.62 -15.47
CA VAL A 244 -7.14 -6.14 -14.11
C VAL A 244 -5.84 -6.13 -13.29
N ALA A 245 -5.06 -7.21 -13.36
CA ALA A 245 -3.79 -7.33 -12.66
C ALA A 245 -2.77 -6.26 -13.09
N LYS A 246 -2.62 -6.02 -14.39
CA LYS A 246 -1.71 -4.98 -14.92
C LYS A 246 -2.10 -3.59 -14.40
N TYR A 247 -3.38 -3.28 -14.37
CA TYR A 247 -3.88 -2.01 -13.85
C TYR A 247 -3.59 -1.87 -12.36
N LEU A 248 -3.91 -2.89 -11.57
CA LEU A 248 -3.64 -2.91 -10.13
C LEU A 248 -2.15 -2.78 -9.82
N LEU A 249 -1.28 -3.50 -10.55
CA LEU A 249 0.18 -3.42 -10.38
C LEU A 249 0.75 -2.02 -10.73
N GLY A 250 0.03 -1.22 -11.51
CA GLY A 250 0.32 0.20 -11.70
C GLY A 250 0.22 0.96 -10.38
N HIS A 251 -0.91 0.85 -9.70
CA HIS A 251 -1.14 1.48 -8.39
C HIS A 251 -0.23 0.94 -7.30
N GLU A 252 0.08 -0.35 -7.31
CA GLU A 252 1.06 -0.94 -6.39
C GLU A 252 2.44 -0.30 -6.54
N ARG A 253 2.91 -0.08 -7.76
CA ARG A 253 4.19 0.60 -8.02
C ARG A 253 4.20 2.05 -7.53
N GLU A 254 3.10 2.78 -7.71
CA GLU A 254 2.93 4.13 -7.16
C GLU A 254 2.97 4.13 -5.63
N MET A 255 2.29 3.19 -4.99
CA MET A 255 2.31 3.02 -3.54
C MET A 255 3.73 2.74 -3.03
N ILE A 256 4.43 1.78 -3.63
CA ILE A 256 5.80 1.41 -3.23
C ILE A 256 6.78 2.55 -3.46
N SER A 257 6.68 3.27 -4.57
CA SER A 257 7.55 4.43 -4.84
C SER A 257 7.33 5.57 -3.85
N GLY A 258 6.09 5.77 -3.39
CA GLY A 258 5.76 6.73 -2.33
C GLY A 258 6.30 6.34 -0.95
N MET A 259 6.44 5.04 -0.66
CA MET A 259 7.00 4.53 0.60
C MET A 259 8.54 4.60 0.64
N GLY A 260 9.24 4.64 -0.51
CA GLY A 260 10.69 4.55 -0.58
C GLY A 260 11.43 5.74 0.03
N LEU A 261 11.45 6.87 -0.67
CA LEU A 261 12.13 8.10 -0.20
C LEU A 261 11.17 9.22 0.24
N GLY A 262 9.87 9.05 -0.03
CA GLY A 262 8.87 10.10 0.14
C GLY A 262 8.61 10.57 1.59
N GLY A 263 9.05 9.81 2.59
CA GLY A 263 8.90 10.15 4.01
C GLY A 263 10.16 10.68 4.68
N GLN A 264 11.31 10.69 3.98
CA GLN A 264 12.60 11.04 4.58
C GLN A 264 13.21 12.26 3.88
N THR A 265 12.83 13.44 4.34
CA THR A 265 13.16 14.73 3.71
C THR A 265 14.50 15.35 4.14
N GLY A 266 15.21 14.75 5.10
CA GLY A 266 16.47 15.28 5.62
C GLY A 266 17.70 14.77 4.87
N SER A 267 18.76 15.58 4.84
CA SER A 267 20.11 15.19 4.43
C SER A 267 20.70 14.20 5.44
N LEU A 268 21.32 13.12 4.97
CA LEU A 268 22.08 12.22 5.86
C LEU A 268 23.29 12.94 6.42
N GLY A 269 23.96 13.75 5.61
CA GLY A 269 25.09 14.55 6.07
C GLY A 269 24.75 15.49 7.22
N GLU A 270 23.57 16.11 7.22
CA GLU A 270 23.08 16.94 8.32
C GLU A 270 22.69 16.09 9.55
N ALA A 271 21.98 14.98 9.33
CA ALA A 271 21.50 14.11 10.41
C ALA A 271 22.64 13.48 11.23
N PHE A 272 23.78 13.23 10.61
CA PHE A 272 24.96 12.61 11.22
C PHE A 272 26.18 13.52 11.31
N ALA A 273 26.00 14.86 11.21
CA ALA A 273 27.09 15.84 11.14
C ALA A 273 28.14 15.66 12.23
N ASP A 274 27.72 15.41 13.48
CA ASP A 274 28.62 15.22 14.62
C ASP A 274 29.48 13.96 14.48
N LEU A 275 28.96 12.89 13.90
CA LEU A 275 29.70 11.63 13.70
C LEU A 275 30.64 11.70 12.50
N LEU A 276 30.38 12.60 11.55
CA LEU A 276 31.14 12.75 10.31
C LEU A 276 32.36 13.66 10.43
N ALA A 277 32.54 14.33 11.60
CA ALA A 277 33.65 15.24 11.82
C ALA A 277 35.02 14.54 11.66
N ASP A 278 35.12 13.31 12.15
CA ASP A 278 36.36 12.53 12.16
C ASP A 278 36.46 11.45 11.09
N ASP A 279 35.39 11.30 10.23
CA ASP A 279 35.37 10.33 9.13
C ASP A 279 35.14 11.02 7.78
N PRO A 280 36.21 11.45 7.08
CA PRO A 280 36.08 12.13 5.81
C PRO A 280 35.56 11.23 4.66
N ILE A 281 35.76 9.90 4.75
CA ILE A 281 35.27 8.94 3.75
C ILE A 281 33.75 8.81 3.86
N LEU A 282 33.28 8.50 5.04
CA LEU A 282 31.83 8.38 5.29
C LEU A 282 31.08 9.68 4.97
N ARG A 283 31.69 10.84 5.33
CA ARG A 283 31.15 12.15 4.96
C ARG A 283 31.03 12.33 3.45
N ALA A 284 32.03 11.93 2.68
CA ALA A 284 31.99 12.01 1.22
C ALA A 284 30.92 11.07 0.64
N ASP A 285 30.74 9.88 1.20
CA ASP A 285 29.74 8.92 0.74
C ASP A 285 28.31 9.40 1.05
N MET A 286 28.07 9.97 2.23
CA MET A 286 26.79 10.59 2.56
C MET A 286 26.48 11.81 1.69
N ALA A 287 27.47 12.62 1.36
CA ALA A 287 27.28 13.74 0.45
C ALA A 287 26.91 13.27 -0.97
N ARG A 288 27.53 12.20 -1.48
CA ARG A 288 27.13 11.58 -2.77
C ARG A 288 25.70 11.09 -2.71
N PHE A 289 25.33 10.37 -1.65
CA PHE A 289 23.97 9.91 -1.43
C PHE A 289 22.96 11.06 -1.42
N ASP A 290 23.24 12.15 -0.75
CA ASP A 290 22.37 13.33 -0.68
C ASP A 290 22.15 13.94 -2.08
N VAL A 291 23.21 14.00 -2.92
CA VAL A 291 23.13 14.44 -4.32
C VAL A 291 22.22 13.51 -5.13
N ASP A 292 22.40 12.19 -5.02
CA ASP A 292 21.59 11.20 -5.73
C ASP A 292 20.11 11.25 -5.26
N ALA A 293 19.87 11.44 -3.97
CA ALA A 293 18.52 11.61 -3.41
C ALA A 293 17.84 12.90 -3.90
N MET A 294 18.60 13.99 -4.05
CA MET A 294 18.10 15.23 -4.65
C MET A 294 17.76 15.03 -6.13
N ALA A 295 18.62 14.37 -6.90
CA ALA A 295 18.39 14.05 -8.30
C ALA A 295 17.14 13.17 -8.48
N TYR A 296 16.96 12.16 -7.62
CA TYR A 296 15.78 11.31 -7.63
C TYR A 296 14.50 12.10 -7.35
N ARG A 297 14.51 13.03 -6.38
CA ARG A 297 13.36 13.91 -6.10
C ARG A 297 12.99 14.76 -7.30
N ALA A 298 13.97 15.43 -7.92
CA ALA A 298 13.76 16.24 -9.12
C ALA A 298 13.21 15.41 -10.29
N MET A 299 13.71 14.18 -10.47
CA MET A 299 13.20 13.23 -11.46
C MET A 299 11.75 12.81 -11.16
N SER A 300 11.39 12.63 -9.88
CA SER A 300 10.04 12.28 -9.46
C SER A 300 9.05 13.42 -9.74
N GLU A 301 9.43 14.66 -9.45
CA GLU A 301 8.62 15.84 -9.74
C GLU A 301 8.40 16.01 -11.26
N ARG A 302 9.47 15.87 -12.04
CA ARG A 302 9.39 15.89 -13.51
C ARG A 302 8.46 14.78 -14.04
N PHE A 303 8.56 13.57 -13.52
CA PHE A 303 7.68 12.47 -13.92
C PHE A 303 6.20 12.78 -13.65
N ILE A 304 5.89 13.38 -12.50
CA ILE A 304 4.52 13.81 -12.18
C ILE A 304 4.02 14.85 -13.19
N ASP A 305 4.86 15.79 -13.58
CA ASP A 305 4.50 16.82 -14.56
C ASP A 305 4.31 16.23 -15.97
N GLU A 306 5.18 15.30 -16.40
CA GLU A 306 5.05 14.58 -17.66
C GLU A 306 3.77 13.71 -17.67
N LEU A 307 3.40 13.10 -16.52
CA LEU A 307 2.17 12.33 -16.39
C LEU A 307 0.93 13.21 -16.57
N LYS A 308 0.91 14.37 -15.93
CA LYS A 308 -0.19 15.37 -16.08
C LYS A 308 -0.31 15.88 -17.50
N ALA A 309 0.81 16.05 -18.20
CA ALA A 309 0.87 16.48 -19.60
C ALA A 309 0.55 15.37 -20.61
N GLY A 310 0.33 14.11 -20.15
CA GLY A 310 0.12 12.97 -21.04
C GLY A 310 1.36 12.54 -21.82
N MET A 311 2.55 12.97 -21.39
CA MET A 311 3.84 12.69 -22.04
C MET A 311 4.67 11.62 -21.35
N ALA A 312 4.21 11.09 -20.21
CA ALA A 312 4.95 10.11 -19.43
C ALA A 312 5.16 8.80 -20.19
N HIS A 313 6.40 8.31 -20.22
CA HIS A 313 6.70 7.03 -20.85
C HIS A 313 6.23 5.86 -19.94
N PRO A 314 5.61 4.80 -20.47
CA PRO A 314 5.09 3.67 -19.67
C PRO A 314 6.11 2.95 -18.80
N ALA A 315 7.41 3.02 -19.13
CA ALA A 315 8.48 2.40 -18.36
C ALA A 315 8.96 3.26 -17.15
N GLN A 316 8.63 4.54 -17.11
CA GLN A 316 9.11 5.45 -16.05
C GLN A 316 8.76 4.98 -14.62
N PRO A 317 7.55 4.46 -14.32
CA PRO A 317 7.25 3.95 -12.98
C PRO A 317 8.19 2.80 -12.55
N SER A 318 8.64 1.96 -13.50
CA SER A 318 9.59 0.88 -13.20
C SER A 318 10.99 1.42 -12.93
N MET A 319 11.44 2.45 -13.68
CA MET A 319 12.69 3.15 -13.40
C MET A 319 12.67 3.81 -12.02
N MET A 320 11.59 4.53 -11.70
CA MET A 320 11.41 5.21 -10.41
C MET A 320 11.45 4.20 -9.26
N LYS A 321 10.74 3.09 -9.40
CA LYS A 321 10.75 2.01 -8.40
C LYS A 321 12.16 1.45 -8.20
N TYR A 322 12.89 1.15 -9.27
CA TYR A 322 14.26 0.63 -9.19
C TYR A 322 15.19 1.64 -8.50
N ALA A 323 15.26 2.88 -8.99
CA ALA A 323 16.12 3.91 -8.44
C ALA A 323 15.81 4.21 -6.97
N GLY A 324 14.52 4.34 -6.60
CA GLY A 324 14.11 4.61 -5.23
C GLY A 324 14.45 3.47 -4.26
N THR A 325 14.31 2.22 -4.69
CA THR A 325 14.67 1.06 -3.85
C THR A 325 16.18 0.90 -3.69
N GLU A 326 16.99 1.19 -4.71
CA GLU A 326 18.45 1.17 -4.59
C GLU A 326 18.95 2.31 -3.67
N LEU A 327 18.39 3.50 -3.79
CA LEU A 327 18.68 4.60 -2.86
C LEU A 327 18.29 4.25 -1.43
N ASN A 328 17.17 3.59 -1.22
CA ASN A 328 16.76 3.16 0.13
C ASN A 328 17.74 2.14 0.73
N LYS A 329 18.26 1.22 -0.06
CA LYS A 329 19.32 0.28 0.38
C LYS A 329 20.59 1.03 0.75
N ALA A 330 21.08 1.89 -0.14
CA ALA A 330 22.28 2.69 0.09
C ALA A 330 22.17 3.55 1.36
N ARG A 331 20.97 4.13 1.60
CA ARG A 331 20.69 4.88 2.82
C ARG A 331 20.89 4.04 4.08
N HIS A 332 20.31 2.85 4.13
CA HIS A 332 20.44 1.98 5.32
C HIS A 332 21.87 1.50 5.51
N GLU A 333 22.61 1.22 4.44
CA GLU A 333 24.03 0.87 4.51
C GLU A 333 24.85 2.01 5.12
N LEU A 334 24.61 3.27 4.72
CA LEU A 334 25.27 4.45 5.26
C LEU A 334 24.89 4.71 6.74
N VAL A 335 23.63 4.53 7.10
CA VAL A 335 23.17 4.64 8.50
C VAL A 335 23.84 3.58 9.37
N MET A 336 23.95 2.34 8.90
CA MET A 336 24.66 1.27 9.61
C MET A 336 26.16 1.59 9.74
N ALA A 337 26.79 2.11 8.69
CA ALA A 337 28.19 2.53 8.72
C ALA A 337 28.42 3.66 9.74
N ALA A 338 27.52 4.65 9.80
CA ALA A 338 27.59 5.74 10.79
C ALA A 338 27.44 5.25 12.23
N GLY A 339 26.60 4.24 12.46
CA GLY A 339 26.45 3.61 13.78
C GLY A 339 27.65 2.75 14.21
N GLY A 340 28.51 2.35 13.27
CA GLY A 340 29.67 1.49 13.53
C GLY A 340 29.29 0.22 14.29
N SER A 341 30.08 -0.16 15.29
CA SER A 341 29.79 -1.35 16.11
C SER A 341 28.49 -1.24 16.92
N ASN A 342 28.01 -0.03 17.21
CA ASN A 342 26.75 0.16 17.93
C ASN A 342 25.53 -0.23 17.08
N ALA A 343 25.64 -0.15 15.74
CA ALA A 343 24.58 -0.55 14.81
C ALA A 343 24.35 -2.08 14.76
N LEU A 344 25.26 -2.87 15.34
CA LEU A 344 25.13 -4.33 15.43
C LEU A 344 24.26 -4.77 16.61
N GLU A 345 23.90 -3.87 17.51
CA GLU A 345 22.98 -4.16 18.61
C GLU A 345 21.53 -4.26 18.11
N TRP A 346 20.95 -5.46 18.22
CA TRP A 346 19.57 -5.69 17.78
C TRP A 346 18.53 -5.11 18.72
N GLU A 347 18.74 -5.26 20.03
CA GLU A 347 17.84 -4.75 21.08
C GLU A 347 18.66 -4.17 22.23
N SER A 348 19.01 -2.89 22.14
CA SER A 348 19.64 -2.18 23.23
C SER A 348 18.70 -1.13 23.85
N ASP A 349 19.00 -0.67 25.05
CA ASP A 349 18.30 0.49 25.63
C ASP A 349 18.51 1.77 24.80
N ARG A 350 19.52 1.81 23.94
CA ARG A 350 19.81 2.91 23.01
C ARG A 350 18.89 2.84 21.81
N SER A 351 18.68 1.64 21.21
CA SER A 351 17.77 1.44 20.08
C SER A 351 16.32 1.72 20.46
N LYS A 352 15.91 1.34 21.70
CA LYS A 352 14.57 1.63 22.24
C LYS A 352 14.32 3.12 22.49
N LYS A 353 15.34 3.94 22.62
CA LYS A 353 15.22 5.39 22.86
C LYS A 353 15.29 6.24 21.59
N GLY A 354 15.31 5.62 20.39
CA GLY A 354 15.36 6.34 19.11
C GLY A 354 16.63 7.20 18.92
N LYS A 355 17.73 6.82 19.57
CA LYS A 355 19.06 7.44 19.46
C LYS A 355 20.05 6.49 18.78
N ALA A 356 19.59 5.81 17.73
CA ALA A 356 20.44 5.15 16.75
C ALA A 356 20.40 5.91 15.44
#